data_c4593db2464c65cbc1f6ed834e110a74
#
_entry.id   c4593db2464c65cbc1f6ed834e110a74
#
_cell.length_a   1.000
_cell.length_b   1.000
_cell.length_c   1.000
_cell.angle_alpha   90.00
_cell.angle_beta   90.00
_cell.angle_gamma   90.00
#
_symmetry.space_group_name_H-M   'P 1'
#
loop_
_entity.id
_entity.type
_entity.pdbx_description
1 polymer ?
#
loop_
_entity_poly.entity_id
_entity_poly.type
_entity_poly.pdbx_seq_one_letter_code
_entity_poly.pdbx_strand_id
1 'polypeptide(L)'
;MTENPNDSADITAWGLIKPYWVSEDRWRAWGLLTIVIAMNMTMVAANVWFNSWQRTFFDAIQQYNYPVFKESLLQFTVIALALILLGSYRTYFRQMLEFRWRQWLTTRYLKDWLGEGAFYRIERDRLADNPDQRVSVDLQALASATLNLSLGLLSTTVTLFSFIIILWNLSGALAFHVFGTEISVPGYMVWVALVYAAIGSWVTHKVNHPLVSINYQQQRVEADFRFSLIRIRENADQIALYDGERAEEKSLQGVFGHIRDNWRLVMRFTRRFNIVVISYSQLAIVFPFIAAAPKYFSKSISFGVYQQLTSAFGTVSDSFSWFINNYDSLAEWRATVNRLREFNRVMHGQHLHESVVGGTAHGGINVHMTDTQTLDVKDLYLMLPDGQPMANVGSFTIAPKSRWLVRGPSGAGKSTLLRALASLWPFGEGTIEVPAGAKLLFIPQRSYLPIGTLKAALCYPSDESAFTDEACSEALTACRLPDFAGRLTESAHWERTLSPGEQQRVAAARAVLQKPDFLFLDEATSALDPDNETAIYTALNARLPDAAIVSVAHRKTLEAFHDQTLYVERAVEREAA
;
A
#
# COMPACT_ATOMS: atom_id res chain seq x y z
N MET A 1 -30.54 -9.47 -2.04
CA MET A 1 -30.60 -8.01 -1.88
C MET A 1 -29.79 -7.44 -3.02
N THR A 2 -30.47 -6.99 -4.05
CA THR A 2 -29.91 -6.40 -5.26
C THR A 2 -29.34 -5.04 -4.92
N GLU A 3 -28.01 -4.93 -4.90
CA GLU A 3 -27.32 -3.64 -4.82
C GLU A 3 -27.64 -2.83 -6.08
N ASN A 4 -28.05 -1.61 -5.86
CA ASN A 4 -28.46 -0.64 -6.86
C ASN A 4 -27.22 -0.19 -7.64
N PRO A 5 -27.15 -0.28 -8.99
CA PRO A 5 -25.95 0.08 -9.76
C PRO A 5 -25.63 1.59 -9.82
N ASN A 6 -26.35 2.42 -9.07
CA ASN A 6 -26.21 3.89 -9.05
C ASN A 6 -25.47 4.44 -7.81
N ASP A 7 -24.83 3.61 -6.97
CA ASP A 7 -24.00 4.06 -5.85
C ASP A 7 -22.53 4.28 -6.26
N SER A 8 -22.31 4.99 -7.34
CA SER A 8 -21.01 5.59 -7.71
C SER A 8 -20.65 6.79 -6.84
N ALA A 9 -21.20 6.85 -5.62
CA ALA A 9 -20.81 7.84 -4.62
C ALA A 9 -19.35 7.62 -4.22
N ASP A 10 -18.58 8.66 -4.42
CA ASP A 10 -17.19 8.78 -3.98
C ASP A 10 -16.97 8.10 -2.62
N ILE A 11 -16.21 7.00 -2.59
CA ILE A 11 -15.95 6.26 -1.34
C ILE A 11 -15.36 7.25 -0.33
N THR A 12 -16.08 7.53 0.74
CA THR A 12 -15.61 8.42 1.80
C THR A 12 -14.53 7.73 2.65
N ALA A 13 -13.76 8.49 3.45
CA ALA A 13 -12.84 7.92 4.43
C ALA A 13 -13.56 6.89 5.33
N TRP A 14 -14.81 7.16 5.69
CA TRP A 14 -15.65 6.24 6.45
C TRP A 14 -15.98 4.95 5.70
N GLY A 15 -16.13 5.03 4.38
CA GLY A 15 -16.34 3.85 3.52
C GLY A 15 -15.15 2.88 3.50
N LEU A 16 -13.90 3.37 3.70
CA LEU A 16 -12.72 2.52 3.86
C LEU A 16 -12.59 1.93 5.28
N ILE A 17 -13.05 2.66 6.30
CA ILE A 17 -12.89 2.30 7.71
C ILE A 17 -14.01 1.36 8.18
N LYS A 18 -15.28 1.71 7.90
CA LYS A 18 -16.49 1.01 8.39
C LYS A 18 -16.51 -0.49 8.10
N PRO A 19 -16.11 -1.00 6.92
CA PRO A 19 -16.24 -2.41 6.58
C PRO A 19 -15.59 -3.37 7.58
N TYR A 20 -14.45 -3.01 8.17
CA TYR A 20 -13.81 -3.81 9.20
C TYR A 20 -14.68 -3.97 10.46
N TRP A 21 -15.31 -2.87 10.90
CA TRP A 21 -16.10 -2.82 12.14
C TRP A 21 -17.45 -3.52 12.04
N VAL A 22 -17.87 -3.89 10.83
CA VAL A 22 -19.10 -4.69 10.57
C VAL A 22 -18.78 -6.07 9.98
N SER A 23 -17.49 -6.43 9.86
CA SER A 23 -16.99 -7.68 9.30
C SER A 23 -17.25 -8.90 10.20
N GLU A 24 -16.79 -10.05 9.78
CA GLU A 24 -16.82 -11.30 10.55
C GLU A 24 -16.03 -11.19 11.87
N ASP A 25 -14.96 -10.38 11.90
CA ASP A 25 -14.11 -10.13 13.10
C ASP A 25 -14.65 -9.02 14.02
N ARG A 26 -15.85 -8.48 13.75
CA ARG A 26 -16.45 -7.32 14.46
C ARG A 26 -16.44 -7.43 15.99
N TRP A 27 -16.80 -8.58 16.55
CA TRP A 27 -16.86 -8.76 18.00
C TRP A 27 -15.50 -8.65 18.67
N ARG A 28 -14.47 -9.19 18.03
CA ARG A 28 -13.08 -9.08 18.52
C ARG A 28 -12.56 -7.66 18.35
N ALA A 29 -12.87 -7.01 17.22
CA ALA A 29 -12.50 -5.63 16.95
C ALA A 29 -13.10 -4.67 18.01
N TRP A 30 -14.41 -4.74 18.25
CA TRP A 30 -15.07 -3.93 19.27
C TRP A 30 -14.61 -4.27 20.69
N GLY A 31 -14.38 -5.54 20.99
CA GLY A 31 -13.83 -5.96 22.28
C GLY A 31 -12.47 -5.36 22.57
N LEU A 32 -11.53 -5.46 21.60
CA LEU A 32 -10.19 -4.86 21.73
C LEU A 32 -10.25 -3.34 21.82
N LEU A 33 -11.08 -2.68 20.99
CA LEU A 33 -11.27 -1.23 21.05
C LEU A 33 -11.77 -0.78 22.42
N THR A 34 -12.77 -1.48 22.98
CA THR A 34 -13.32 -1.18 24.29
C THR A 34 -12.25 -1.34 25.39
N ILE A 35 -11.44 -2.38 25.33
CA ILE A 35 -10.32 -2.58 26.26
C ILE A 35 -9.33 -1.42 26.17
N VAL A 36 -8.93 -1.03 24.94
CA VAL A 36 -7.97 0.07 24.74
C VAL A 36 -8.55 1.39 25.23
N ILE A 37 -9.81 1.69 24.94
CA ILE A 37 -10.50 2.89 25.46
C ILE A 37 -10.58 2.87 26.97
N ALA A 38 -10.98 1.77 27.58
CA ALA A 38 -11.03 1.64 29.05
C ALA A 38 -9.65 1.87 29.68
N MET A 39 -8.59 1.29 29.09
CA MET A 39 -7.22 1.51 29.57
C MET A 39 -6.77 2.97 29.40
N ASN A 40 -7.15 3.65 28.29
CA ASN A 40 -6.89 5.08 28.11
C ASN A 40 -7.60 5.92 29.20
N MET A 41 -8.86 5.63 29.49
CA MET A 41 -9.62 6.35 30.54
C MET A 41 -9.03 6.10 31.93
N THR A 42 -8.64 4.86 32.22
CA THR A 42 -7.96 4.51 33.49
C THR A 42 -6.61 5.23 33.59
N MET A 43 -5.88 5.39 32.49
CA MET A 43 -4.62 6.16 32.47
C MET A 43 -4.87 7.65 32.79
N VAL A 44 -5.93 8.24 32.22
CA VAL A 44 -6.30 9.62 32.56
C VAL A 44 -6.67 9.75 34.05
N ALA A 45 -7.46 8.81 34.59
CA ALA A 45 -7.80 8.79 36.01
C ALA A 45 -6.55 8.62 36.90
N ALA A 46 -5.61 7.77 36.50
CA ALA A 46 -4.35 7.62 37.22
C ALA A 46 -3.49 8.90 37.20
N ASN A 47 -3.46 9.64 36.08
CA ASN A 47 -2.78 10.93 35.99
C ASN A 47 -3.45 12.00 36.89
N VAL A 48 -4.78 12.02 36.96
CA VAL A 48 -5.51 12.89 37.91
C VAL A 48 -5.17 12.52 39.35
N TRP A 49 -5.12 11.23 39.68
CA TRP A 49 -4.71 10.77 41.00
C TRP A 49 -3.25 11.14 41.30
N PHE A 50 -2.36 10.98 40.35
CA PHE A 50 -0.96 11.40 40.50
C PHE A 50 -0.83 12.91 40.76
N ASN A 51 -1.61 13.73 40.04
CA ASN A 51 -1.64 15.18 40.28
C ASN A 51 -2.13 15.52 41.71
N SER A 52 -3.12 14.81 42.23
CA SER A 52 -3.61 14.94 43.60
C SER A 52 -2.58 14.48 44.64
N TRP A 53 -1.87 13.37 44.36
CA TRP A 53 -0.80 12.86 45.17
C TRP A 53 0.36 13.87 45.32
N GLN A 54 0.73 14.57 44.26
CA GLN A 54 1.77 15.60 44.30
C GLN A 54 1.50 16.64 45.40
N ARG A 55 0.25 17.06 45.56
CA ARG A 55 -0.14 17.99 46.63
C ARG A 55 0.20 17.41 48.01
N THR A 56 -0.27 16.23 48.34
CA THR A 56 -0.08 15.61 49.63
C THR A 56 1.41 15.37 49.92
N PHE A 57 2.17 14.91 48.93
CA PHE A 57 3.59 14.68 49.06
C PHE A 57 4.40 15.94 49.35
N PHE A 58 4.17 17.03 48.61
CA PHE A 58 4.90 18.27 48.77
C PHE A 58 4.46 19.02 50.03
N ASP A 59 3.20 18.93 50.45
CA ASP A 59 2.72 19.51 51.70
C ASP A 59 3.35 18.76 52.92
N ALA A 60 3.51 17.45 52.83
CA ALA A 60 4.20 16.66 53.88
C ALA A 60 5.67 17.09 54.05
N ILE A 61 6.35 17.39 52.93
CA ILE A 61 7.74 17.90 52.97
C ILE A 61 7.78 19.27 53.63
N GLN A 62 6.89 20.21 53.21
CA GLN A 62 6.84 21.55 53.75
C GLN A 62 6.54 21.60 55.25
N GLN A 63 5.70 20.69 55.73
CA GLN A 63 5.28 20.57 57.11
C GLN A 63 6.20 19.66 57.96
N TYR A 64 7.27 19.10 57.39
CA TYR A 64 8.18 18.15 58.05
C TYR A 64 7.45 16.93 58.61
N ASN A 65 6.31 16.53 57.99
CA ASN A 65 5.49 15.39 58.43
C ASN A 65 6.00 14.06 57.85
N TYR A 66 6.95 13.45 58.54
CA TYR A 66 7.60 12.20 58.10
C TYR A 66 6.66 10.99 57.94
N PRO A 67 5.66 10.77 58.82
CA PRO A 67 4.68 9.68 58.63
C PRO A 67 3.91 9.80 57.30
N VAL A 68 3.35 10.97 57.00
CA VAL A 68 2.60 11.23 55.74
C VAL A 68 3.52 11.15 54.51
N PHE A 69 4.76 11.63 54.64
CA PHE A 69 5.76 11.52 53.60
C PHE A 69 6.04 10.05 53.23
N LYS A 70 6.25 9.16 54.24
CA LYS A 70 6.49 7.72 54.04
C LYS A 70 5.29 7.04 53.38
N GLU A 71 4.08 7.34 53.83
CA GLU A 71 2.85 6.83 53.21
C GLU A 71 2.70 7.27 51.75
N SER A 72 2.99 8.55 51.45
CA SER A 72 2.98 9.07 50.10
C SER A 72 3.99 8.38 49.18
N LEU A 73 5.17 7.98 49.66
CA LEU A 73 6.12 7.19 48.88
C LEU A 73 5.56 5.81 48.50
N LEU A 74 4.84 5.15 49.43
CA LEU A 74 4.18 3.89 49.13
C LEU A 74 3.07 4.06 48.09
N GLN A 75 2.24 5.12 48.21
CA GLN A 75 1.21 5.47 47.24
C GLN A 75 1.82 5.75 45.85
N PHE A 76 2.95 6.46 45.80
CA PHE A 76 3.66 6.68 44.53
C PHE A 76 4.07 5.38 43.87
N THR A 77 4.61 4.43 44.63
CA THR A 77 5.02 3.14 44.09
C THR A 77 3.86 2.40 43.46
N VAL A 78 2.67 2.42 44.09
CA VAL A 78 1.44 1.82 43.55
C VAL A 78 1.00 2.53 42.26
N ILE A 79 0.97 3.86 42.29
CA ILE A 79 0.60 4.67 41.09
C ILE A 79 1.57 4.40 39.95
N ALA A 80 2.89 4.40 40.23
CA ALA A 80 3.90 4.19 39.20
C ALA A 80 3.80 2.78 38.57
N LEU A 81 3.62 1.73 39.38
CA LEU A 81 3.40 0.38 38.88
C LEU A 81 2.13 0.28 38.05
N ALA A 82 1.03 0.92 38.47
CA ALA A 82 -0.22 0.94 37.71
C ALA A 82 -0.01 1.64 36.37
N LEU A 83 0.65 2.80 36.33
CA LEU A 83 0.92 3.53 35.09
C LEU A 83 1.82 2.73 34.12
N ILE A 84 2.84 2.04 34.63
CA ILE A 84 3.74 1.20 33.83
C ILE A 84 2.96 0.04 33.21
N LEU A 85 2.17 -0.68 34.01
CA LEU A 85 1.38 -1.82 33.54
C LEU A 85 0.31 -1.38 32.53
N LEU A 86 -0.47 -0.34 32.89
CA LEU A 86 -1.49 0.21 32.00
C LEU A 86 -0.91 0.70 30.68
N GLY A 87 0.22 1.43 30.71
CA GLY A 87 0.89 1.91 29.51
C GLY A 87 1.40 0.79 28.60
N SER A 88 2.01 -0.24 29.20
CA SER A 88 2.54 -1.39 28.48
C SER A 88 1.43 -2.22 27.83
N TYR A 89 0.41 -2.61 28.61
CA TYR A 89 -0.70 -3.41 28.08
C TYR A 89 -1.59 -2.64 27.11
N ARG A 90 -1.80 -1.33 27.33
CA ARG A 90 -2.50 -0.47 26.37
C ARG A 90 -1.83 -0.51 25.00
N THR A 91 -0.50 -0.37 24.95
CA THR A 91 0.27 -0.43 23.70
C THR A 91 0.14 -1.81 23.05
N TYR A 92 0.24 -2.87 23.82
CA TYR A 92 0.07 -4.26 23.35
C TYR A 92 -1.31 -4.50 22.71
N PHE A 93 -2.40 -4.15 23.41
CA PHE A 93 -3.76 -4.36 22.87
C PHE A 93 -4.06 -3.45 21.66
N ARG A 94 -3.52 -2.23 21.64
CA ARG A 94 -3.62 -1.35 20.49
C ARG A 94 -2.91 -1.94 19.26
N GLN A 95 -1.68 -2.45 19.43
CA GLN A 95 -0.95 -3.11 18.35
C GLN A 95 -1.64 -4.40 17.87
N MET A 96 -2.24 -5.15 18.77
CA MET A 96 -3.05 -6.33 18.41
C MET A 96 -4.25 -5.93 17.56
N LEU A 97 -4.98 -4.88 17.92
CA LEU A 97 -6.11 -4.35 17.15
C LEU A 97 -5.66 -3.85 15.77
N GLU A 98 -4.56 -3.08 15.72
CA GLU A 98 -3.95 -2.56 14.49
C GLU A 98 -3.57 -3.69 13.54
N PHE A 99 -2.89 -4.73 14.03
CA PHE A 99 -2.48 -5.87 13.22
C PHE A 99 -3.67 -6.66 12.65
N ARG A 100 -4.70 -6.93 13.48
CA ARG A 100 -5.92 -7.62 13.02
C ARG A 100 -6.64 -6.82 11.94
N TRP A 101 -6.77 -5.52 12.12
CA TRP A 101 -7.38 -4.64 11.12
C TRP A 101 -6.58 -4.64 9.82
N ARG A 102 -5.24 -4.49 9.92
CA ARG A 102 -4.34 -4.61 8.76
C ARG A 102 -4.49 -5.95 8.05
N GLN A 103 -4.50 -7.06 8.80
CA GLN A 103 -4.65 -8.41 8.23
C GLN A 103 -5.95 -8.54 7.43
N TRP A 104 -7.06 -8.09 8.00
CA TRP A 104 -8.35 -8.12 7.32
C TRP A 104 -8.34 -7.26 6.03
N LEU A 105 -7.83 -6.02 6.10
CA LEU A 105 -7.69 -5.15 4.95
C LEU A 105 -6.82 -5.80 3.87
N THR A 106 -5.64 -6.30 4.22
CA THR A 106 -4.71 -6.91 3.28
C THR A 106 -5.35 -8.11 2.58
N THR A 107 -6.02 -9.01 3.31
CA THR A 107 -6.69 -10.17 2.72
C THR A 107 -7.77 -9.75 1.72
N ARG A 108 -8.58 -8.75 2.07
CA ARG A 108 -9.62 -8.23 1.19
C ARG A 108 -9.03 -7.58 -0.06
N TYR A 109 -8.07 -6.66 0.10
CA TYR A 109 -7.46 -5.95 -1.03
C TYR A 109 -6.67 -6.87 -1.96
N LEU A 110 -6.01 -7.91 -1.44
CA LEU A 110 -5.36 -8.93 -2.27
C LEU A 110 -6.39 -9.70 -3.11
N LYS A 111 -7.52 -10.06 -2.52
CA LYS A 111 -8.61 -10.72 -3.24
C LYS A 111 -9.18 -9.83 -4.35
N ASP A 112 -9.44 -8.57 -4.05
CA ASP A 112 -10.03 -7.62 -5.01
C ASP A 112 -9.01 -7.25 -6.11
N TRP A 113 -7.74 -7.06 -5.76
CA TRP A 113 -6.68 -6.69 -6.70
C TRP A 113 -6.31 -7.83 -7.66
N LEU A 114 -6.20 -9.07 -7.15
CA LEU A 114 -5.91 -10.25 -7.99
C LEU A 114 -7.18 -10.78 -8.69
N GLY A 115 -8.37 -10.44 -8.16
CA GLY A 115 -9.64 -10.86 -8.72
C GLY A 115 -9.94 -10.20 -10.07
N GLU A 116 -10.65 -10.92 -10.93
CA GLU A 116 -11.16 -10.44 -12.22
C GLU A 116 -10.12 -9.73 -13.11
N GLY A 117 -8.83 -10.04 -12.92
CA GLY A 117 -7.74 -9.43 -13.70
C GLY A 117 -7.51 -7.93 -13.41
N ALA A 118 -7.96 -7.39 -12.27
CA ALA A 118 -7.81 -5.98 -11.93
C ALA A 118 -6.33 -5.55 -11.92
N PHE A 119 -5.42 -6.40 -11.39
CA PHE A 119 -3.97 -6.14 -11.40
C PHE A 119 -3.42 -5.89 -12.80
N TYR A 120 -3.92 -6.66 -13.80
CA TYR A 120 -3.49 -6.51 -15.18
C TYR A 120 -4.04 -5.23 -15.82
N ARG A 121 -5.33 -4.91 -15.59
CA ARG A 121 -5.94 -3.67 -16.11
C ARG A 121 -5.24 -2.43 -15.57
N ILE A 122 -4.94 -2.43 -14.26
CA ILE A 122 -4.24 -1.32 -13.60
C ILE A 122 -2.86 -1.08 -14.21
N GLU A 123 -2.10 -2.15 -14.43
CA GLU A 123 -0.76 -2.06 -15.01
C GLU A 123 -0.80 -1.69 -16.50
N ARG A 124 -1.68 -2.31 -17.29
CA ARG A 124 -1.84 -2.04 -18.72
C ARG A 124 -2.17 -0.59 -19.00
N ASP A 125 -3.13 -0.04 -18.26
CA ASP A 125 -3.68 1.31 -18.50
C ASP A 125 -3.00 2.37 -17.63
N ARG A 126 -2.03 1.97 -16.80
CA ARG A 126 -1.29 2.82 -15.84
C ARG A 126 -2.21 3.65 -14.95
N LEU A 127 -3.27 3.03 -14.46
CA LEU A 127 -4.33 3.69 -13.72
C LEU A 127 -3.96 4.03 -12.27
N ALA A 128 -2.96 3.37 -11.71
CA ALA A 128 -2.48 3.65 -10.37
C ALA A 128 -0.96 3.52 -10.29
N ASP A 129 -0.33 4.44 -9.57
CA ASP A 129 1.09 4.37 -9.26
C ASP A 129 1.36 3.40 -8.12
N ASN A 130 2.32 2.48 -8.30
CA ASN A 130 2.82 1.56 -7.28
C ASN A 130 1.70 0.83 -6.50
N PRO A 131 0.89 -0.02 -7.13
CA PRO A 131 -0.20 -0.76 -6.47
C PRO A 131 0.31 -1.67 -5.34
N ASP A 132 1.53 -2.20 -5.44
CA ASP A 132 2.24 -2.95 -4.41
C ASP A 132 2.42 -2.13 -3.12
N GLN A 133 2.79 -0.86 -3.23
CA GLN A 133 2.92 0.06 -2.08
C GLN A 133 1.56 0.36 -1.45
N ARG A 134 0.47 0.44 -2.24
CA ARG A 134 -0.89 0.62 -1.69
C ARG A 134 -1.27 -0.53 -0.77
N VAL A 135 -1.02 -1.77 -1.20
CA VAL A 135 -1.35 -2.97 -0.42
C VAL A 135 -0.39 -3.18 0.76
N SER A 136 0.92 -2.97 0.58
CA SER A 136 1.92 -3.28 1.60
C SER A 136 2.06 -2.17 2.67
N VAL A 137 2.00 -0.90 2.29
CA VAL A 137 2.32 0.25 3.16
C VAL A 137 1.08 1.06 3.53
N ASP A 138 0.26 1.47 2.53
CA ASP A 138 -0.84 2.40 2.77
C ASP A 138 -1.97 1.78 3.61
N LEU A 139 -2.25 0.47 3.49
CA LEU A 139 -3.23 -0.21 4.36
C LEU A 139 -2.77 -0.24 5.82
N GLN A 140 -1.49 -0.46 6.06
CA GLN A 140 -0.91 -0.39 7.42
C GLN A 140 -1.00 1.04 7.96
N ALA A 141 -0.62 2.03 7.15
CA ALA A 141 -0.66 3.44 7.54
C ALA A 141 -2.09 3.89 7.85
N LEU A 142 -3.09 3.46 7.08
CA LEU A 142 -4.51 3.74 7.35
C LEU A 142 -4.93 3.24 8.73
N ALA A 143 -4.67 1.96 9.04
CA ALA A 143 -5.06 1.36 10.32
C ALA A 143 -4.35 2.03 11.49
N SER A 144 -3.02 2.19 11.40
CA SER A 144 -2.17 2.78 12.44
C SER A 144 -2.54 4.24 12.71
N ALA A 145 -2.59 5.08 11.68
CA ALA A 145 -2.88 6.50 11.83
C ALA A 145 -4.32 6.76 12.32
N THR A 146 -5.31 5.98 11.83
CA THR A 146 -6.69 6.11 12.29
C THR A 146 -6.82 5.81 13.78
N LEU A 147 -6.21 4.72 14.26
CA LEU A 147 -6.23 4.38 15.69
C LEU A 147 -5.46 5.40 16.52
N ASN A 148 -4.28 5.83 16.07
CA ASN A 148 -3.46 6.80 16.80
C ASN A 148 -4.16 8.15 16.93
N LEU A 149 -4.72 8.67 15.84
CA LEU A 149 -5.40 9.97 15.84
C LEU A 149 -6.71 9.92 16.64
N SER A 150 -7.53 8.89 16.45
CA SER A 150 -8.82 8.79 17.16
C SER A 150 -8.67 8.54 18.66
N LEU A 151 -7.81 7.59 19.06
CA LEU A 151 -7.55 7.30 20.47
C LEU A 151 -6.77 8.42 21.15
N GLY A 152 -5.83 9.06 20.43
CA GLY A 152 -5.10 10.24 20.89
C GLY A 152 -6.03 11.42 21.15
N LEU A 153 -6.91 11.73 20.18
CA LEU A 153 -7.91 12.79 20.32
C LEU A 153 -8.83 12.55 21.52
N LEU A 154 -9.36 11.32 21.66
CA LEU A 154 -10.21 10.96 22.79
C LEU A 154 -9.49 11.13 24.13
N SER A 155 -8.29 10.60 24.25
CA SER A 155 -7.48 10.68 25.48
C SER A 155 -7.14 12.14 25.82
N THR A 156 -6.70 12.92 24.84
CA THR A 156 -6.34 14.34 25.03
C THR A 156 -7.55 15.16 25.41
N THR A 157 -8.70 14.94 24.79
CA THR A 157 -9.93 15.66 25.10
C THR A 157 -10.37 15.39 26.53
N VAL A 158 -10.40 14.12 26.97
CA VAL A 158 -10.77 13.78 28.37
C VAL A 158 -9.76 14.33 29.36
N THR A 159 -8.46 14.25 29.05
CA THR A 159 -7.38 14.84 29.88
C THR A 159 -7.57 16.35 30.01
N LEU A 160 -7.79 17.04 28.89
CA LEU A 160 -7.99 18.47 28.86
C LEU A 160 -9.15 18.91 29.76
N PHE A 161 -10.32 18.31 29.60
CA PHE A 161 -11.48 18.63 30.44
C PHE A 161 -11.23 18.34 31.93
N SER A 162 -10.63 17.20 32.25
CA SER A 162 -10.31 16.83 33.63
C SER A 162 -9.36 17.85 34.29
N PHE A 163 -8.30 18.23 33.59
CA PHE A 163 -7.29 19.13 34.11
C PHE A 163 -7.69 20.59 34.03
N ILE A 164 -8.56 21.01 33.13
CA ILE A 164 -9.19 22.35 33.16
C ILE A 164 -10.01 22.52 34.44
N ILE A 165 -10.82 21.51 34.82
CA ILE A 165 -11.61 21.57 36.05
C ILE A 165 -10.69 21.67 37.28
N ILE A 166 -9.63 20.90 37.34
CA ILE A 166 -8.64 20.93 38.43
C ILE A 166 -7.97 22.30 38.47
N LEU A 167 -7.48 22.80 37.34
CA LEU A 167 -6.75 24.04 37.21
C LEU A 167 -7.65 25.26 37.59
N TRP A 168 -8.92 25.21 37.15
CA TRP A 168 -9.91 26.22 37.46
C TRP A 168 -10.19 26.31 38.95
N ASN A 169 -10.43 25.17 39.61
CA ASN A 169 -10.73 25.13 41.04
C ASN A 169 -9.52 25.48 41.90
N LEU A 170 -8.31 25.05 41.52
CA LEU A 170 -7.09 25.35 42.30
C LEU A 170 -6.61 26.80 42.13
N SER A 171 -6.74 27.36 40.93
CA SER A 171 -6.26 28.71 40.67
C SER A 171 -7.09 29.80 41.37
N GLY A 172 -8.40 29.56 41.59
CA GLY A 172 -9.30 30.57 42.16
C GLY A 172 -9.35 31.86 41.33
N ALA A 173 -9.75 32.95 41.93
CA ALA A 173 -9.75 34.26 41.27
C ALA A 173 -8.44 35.01 41.53
N LEU A 174 -7.94 35.72 40.52
CA LEU A 174 -6.87 36.70 40.68
C LEU A 174 -7.47 38.12 40.51
N ALA A 175 -7.40 38.93 41.56
CA ALA A 175 -7.85 40.30 41.51
C ALA A 175 -6.66 41.23 41.25
N PHE A 176 -6.79 42.15 40.29
CA PHE A 176 -5.85 43.22 40.02
C PHE A 176 -6.57 44.54 39.80
N HIS A 177 -5.93 45.61 40.22
CA HIS A 177 -6.46 46.97 40.05
C HIS A 177 -5.95 47.55 38.74
N VAL A 178 -6.86 47.80 37.80
CA VAL A 178 -6.55 48.45 36.52
C VAL A 178 -7.40 49.69 36.41
N PHE A 179 -6.75 50.84 36.27
CA PHE A 179 -7.42 52.17 36.19
C PHE A 179 -8.46 52.43 37.29
N GLY A 180 -8.18 52.00 38.56
CA GLY A 180 -9.06 52.23 39.69
C GLY A 180 -10.26 51.30 39.84
N THR A 181 -10.40 50.31 38.95
CA THR A 181 -11.44 49.26 39.01
C THR A 181 -10.79 47.93 39.38
N GLU A 182 -11.37 47.22 40.35
CA GLU A 182 -10.93 45.87 40.72
C GLU A 182 -11.52 44.87 39.74
N ILE A 183 -10.65 44.24 38.92
CA ILE A 183 -11.03 43.18 37.98
C ILE A 183 -10.64 41.86 38.61
N SER A 184 -11.62 40.99 38.84
CA SER A 184 -11.42 39.64 39.33
C SER A 184 -11.60 38.62 38.21
N VAL A 185 -10.52 37.90 37.83
CA VAL A 185 -10.55 36.87 36.79
C VAL A 185 -10.60 35.47 37.45
N PRO A 186 -11.75 34.78 37.41
CA PRO A 186 -11.86 33.44 37.95
C PRO A 186 -11.10 32.45 37.04
N GLY A 187 -10.46 31.45 37.64
CA GLY A 187 -9.74 30.41 36.88
C GLY A 187 -8.59 30.96 36.04
N TYR A 188 -7.95 32.06 36.44
CA TYR A 188 -6.97 32.78 35.62
C TYR A 188 -5.88 31.93 35.01
N MET A 189 -5.44 30.84 35.67
CA MET A 189 -4.41 29.97 35.17
C MET A 189 -4.85 29.20 33.90
N VAL A 190 -6.15 28.94 33.72
CA VAL A 190 -6.68 28.30 32.50
C VAL A 190 -6.54 29.26 31.32
N TRP A 191 -6.86 30.54 31.50
CA TRP A 191 -6.69 31.57 30.47
C TRP A 191 -5.23 31.80 30.12
N VAL A 192 -4.37 31.79 31.13
CA VAL A 192 -2.92 31.89 30.94
C VAL A 192 -2.37 30.70 30.19
N ALA A 193 -2.82 29.47 30.49
CA ALA A 193 -2.42 28.26 29.76
C ALA A 193 -2.88 28.30 28.30
N LEU A 194 -4.10 28.77 28.05
CA LEU A 194 -4.64 28.89 26.68
C LEU A 194 -3.85 29.90 25.86
N VAL A 195 -3.57 31.08 26.40
CA VAL A 195 -2.77 32.12 25.71
C VAL A 195 -1.35 31.62 25.47
N TYR A 196 -0.73 30.96 26.46
CA TYR A 196 0.60 30.38 26.34
C TYR A 196 0.65 29.32 25.24
N ALA A 197 -0.30 28.39 25.25
CA ALA A 197 -0.39 27.34 24.22
C ALA A 197 -0.65 27.94 22.83
N ALA A 198 -1.52 28.94 22.71
CA ALA A 198 -1.83 29.61 21.44
C ALA A 198 -0.59 30.31 20.85
N ILE A 199 0.16 31.05 21.67
CA ILE A 199 1.40 31.71 21.24
C ILE A 199 2.45 30.68 20.83
N GLY A 200 2.70 29.66 21.66
CA GLY A 200 3.65 28.63 21.38
C GLY A 200 3.33 27.86 20.10
N SER A 201 2.09 27.54 19.92
CA SER A 201 1.57 26.87 18.74
C SER A 201 1.73 27.70 17.46
N TRP A 202 1.40 28.97 17.52
CA TRP A 202 1.56 29.90 16.40
C TRP A 202 3.03 30.05 15.99
N VAL A 203 3.92 30.24 16.98
CA VAL A 203 5.37 30.38 16.74
C VAL A 203 5.94 29.09 16.15
N THR A 204 5.60 27.94 16.74
CA THR A 204 6.05 26.61 16.26
C THR A 204 5.60 26.38 14.84
N HIS A 205 4.32 26.62 14.51
CA HIS A 205 3.79 26.47 13.15
C HIS A 205 4.52 27.36 12.15
N LYS A 206 4.72 28.64 12.47
CA LYS A 206 5.42 29.60 11.58
C LYS A 206 6.86 29.18 11.28
N VAL A 207 7.56 28.62 12.27
CA VAL A 207 8.96 28.19 12.12
C VAL A 207 9.07 26.81 11.44
N ASN A 208 8.07 25.94 11.64
CA ASN A 208 8.03 24.60 11.01
C ASN A 208 7.63 24.64 9.52
N HIS A 209 6.79 25.57 9.13
CA HIS A 209 6.23 25.64 7.78
C HIS A 209 7.26 25.48 6.63
N PRO A 210 8.43 26.16 6.63
CA PRO A 210 9.45 25.97 5.60
C PRO A 210 10.08 24.57 5.60
N LEU A 211 10.13 23.90 6.77
CA LEU A 211 10.76 22.59 6.92
C LEU A 211 9.94 21.51 6.20
N VAL A 212 8.63 21.66 6.11
CA VAL A 212 7.74 20.72 5.40
C VAL A 212 8.13 20.60 3.92
N SER A 213 8.29 21.75 3.23
CA SER A 213 8.67 21.75 1.81
C SER A 213 10.10 21.23 1.57
N ILE A 214 11.03 21.54 2.50
CA ILE A 214 12.42 21.08 2.43
C ILE A 214 12.50 19.56 2.64
N ASN A 215 11.73 19.00 3.57
CA ASN A 215 11.64 17.57 3.81
C ASN A 215 11.00 16.84 2.61
N TYR A 216 9.98 17.41 1.99
CA TYR A 216 9.41 16.86 0.75
C TYR A 216 10.46 16.81 -0.37
N GLN A 217 11.24 17.89 -0.54
CA GLN A 217 12.33 17.92 -1.51
C GLN A 217 13.41 16.88 -1.18
N GLN A 218 13.71 16.65 0.12
CA GLN A 218 14.65 15.60 0.54
C GLN A 218 14.18 14.22 0.11
N GLN A 219 12.91 13.89 0.33
CA GLN A 219 12.34 12.60 -0.10
C GLN A 219 12.44 12.41 -1.62
N ARG A 220 12.22 13.49 -2.38
CA ARG A 220 12.32 13.45 -3.84
C ARG A 220 13.74 13.15 -4.31
N VAL A 221 14.75 13.88 -3.84
CA VAL A 221 16.15 13.68 -4.27
C VAL A 221 16.71 12.33 -3.79
N GLU A 222 16.24 11.81 -2.64
CA GLU A 222 16.56 10.45 -2.18
C GLU A 222 15.92 9.37 -3.10
N ALA A 223 14.69 9.61 -3.58
CA ALA A 223 14.05 8.71 -4.53
C ALA A 223 14.78 8.69 -5.87
N ASP A 224 15.21 9.85 -6.38
CA ASP A 224 15.98 9.98 -7.62
C ASP A 224 17.33 9.23 -7.53
N PHE A 225 18.01 9.34 -6.39
CA PHE A 225 19.25 8.62 -6.13
C PHE A 225 19.02 7.10 -6.07
N ARG A 226 18.00 6.65 -5.35
CA ARG A 226 17.63 5.23 -5.28
C ARG A 226 17.30 4.67 -6.67
N PHE A 227 16.54 5.41 -7.46
CA PHE A 227 16.24 5.01 -8.84
C PHE A 227 17.51 4.84 -9.69
N SER A 228 18.46 5.75 -9.56
CA SER A 228 19.75 5.66 -10.26
C SER A 228 20.55 4.42 -9.84
N LEU A 229 20.54 4.06 -8.55
CA LEU A 229 21.19 2.83 -8.06
C LEU A 229 20.50 1.56 -8.57
N ILE A 230 19.17 1.54 -8.63
CA ILE A 230 18.38 0.42 -9.16
C ILE A 230 18.74 0.21 -10.63
N ARG A 231 18.79 1.29 -11.43
CA ARG A 231 19.16 1.25 -12.86
C ARG A 231 20.54 0.64 -13.08
N ILE A 232 21.54 0.99 -12.26
CA ILE A 232 22.87 0.40 -12.32
C ILE A 232 22.82 -1.11 -12.01
N ARG A 233 22.09 -1.50 -10.98
CA ARG A 233 21.95 -2.92 -10.60
C ARG A 233 21.29 -3.74 -11.70
N GLU A 234 20.27 -3.18 -12.36
CA GLU A 234 19.54 -3.86 -13.44
C GLU A 234 20.39 -4.01 -14.72
N ASN A 235 21.34 -3.11 -14.93
CA ASN A 235 22.20 -3.09 -16.11
C ASN A 235 23.68 -3.40 -15.77
N ALA A 236 23.93 -4.12 -14.67
CA ALA A 236 25.29 -4.34 -14.16
C ALA A 236 26.21 -5.01 -15.19
N ASP A 237 25.73 -6.03 -15.91
CA ASP A 237 26.51 -6.73 -16.92
C ASP A 237 26.88 -5.81 -18.10
N GLN A 238 25.93 -4.98 -18.56
CA GLN A 238 26.17 -4.06 -19.66
C GLN A 238 27.18 -2.98 -19.26
N ILE A 239 27.04 -2.41 -18.04
CA ILE A 239 27.96 -1.39 -17.53
C ILE A 239 29.37 -1.96 -17.40
N ALA A 240 29.52 -3.17 -16.88
CA ALA A 240 30.79 -3.86 -16.75
C ALA A 240 31.42 -4.17 -18.13
N LEU A 241 30.62 -4.58 -19.12
CA LEU A 241 31.12 -4.83 -20.48
C LEU A 241 31.58 -3.57 -21.22
N TYR A 242 31.10 -2.39 -20.83
CA TYR A 242 31.50 -1.11 -21.39
C TYR A 242 32.62 -0.40 -20.59
N ASP A 243 33.11 -1.00 -19.49
CA ASP A 243 34.01 -0.34 -18.51
C ASP A 243 33.45 1.00 -18.03
N GLY A 244 32.12 1.02 -17.80
CA GLY A 244 31.35 2.25 -17.54
C GLY A 244 31.37 2.72 -16.09
N GLU A 245 32.03 2.06 -15.15
CA GLU A 245 31.95 2.29 -13.70
C GLU A 245 32.32 3.73 -13.32
N ARG A 246 33.35 4.31 -13.93
CA ARG A 246 33.77 5.70 -13.65
C ARG A 246 32.72 6.72 -14.10
N ALA A 247 32.03 6.45 -15.21
CA ALA A 247 31.00 7.34 -15.72
C ALA A 247 29.77 7.32 -14.82
N GLU A 248 29.36 6.12 -14.39
CA GLU A 248 28.23 5.95 -13.46
C GLU A 248 28.57 6.50 -12.07
N GLU A 249 29.79 6.29 -11.55
CA GLU A 249 30.24 6.88 -10.29
C GLU A 249 30.13 8.42 -10.32
N LYS A 250 30.64 9.06 -11.38
CA LYS A 250 30.56 10.52 -11.54
C LYS A 250 29.07 11.00 -11.60
N SER A 251 28.22 10.27 -12.29
CA SER A 251 26.80 10.54 -12.38
C SER A 251 26.14 10.45 -11.01
N LEU A 252 26.37 9.37 -10.27
CA LEU A 252 25.85 9.16 -8.92
C LEU A 252 26.34 10.22 -7.93
N GLN A 253 27.60 10.63 -8.00
CA GLN A 253 28.14 11.71 -7.18
C GLN A 253 27.44 13.04 -7.47
N GLY A 254 27.06 13.30 -8.73
CA GLY A 254 26.26 14.46 -9.13
C GLY A 254 24.86 14.43 -8.50
N VAL A 255 24.16 13.30 -8.61
CA VAL A 255 22.83 13.12 -8.00
C VAL A 255 22.91 13.22 -6.47
N PHE A 256 23.93 12.62 -5.85
CA PHE A 256 24.16 12.73 -4.41
C PHE A 256 24.49 14.16 -3.97
N GLY A 257 25.05 14.97 -4.85
CA GLY A 257 25.25 16.40 -4.65
C GLY A 257 23.95 17.14 -4.31
N HIS A 258 22.84 16.81 -4.97
CA HIS A 258 21.53 17.39 -4.68
C HIS A 258 21.01 17.02 -3.28
N ILE A 259 21.23 15.76 -2.87
CA ILE A 259 20.93 15.31 -1.49
C ILE A 259 21.71 16.14 -0.49
N ARG A 260 23.03 16.26 -0.67
CA ARG A 260 23.92 17.01 0.22
C ARG A 260 23.51 18.48 0.35
N ASP A 261 23.14 19.12 -0.75
CA ASP A 261 22.80 20.54 -0.75
C ASP A 261 21.45 20.79 -0.07
N ASN A 262 20.44 19.93 -0.33
CA ASN A 262 19.17 19.99 0.39
C ASN A 262 19.33 19.64 1.87
N TRP A 263 20.19 18.65 2.22
CA TRP A 263 20.46 18.28 3.61
C TRP A 263 21.04 19.44 4.43
N ARG A 264 21.85 20.29 3.81
CA ARG A 264 22.33 21.53 4.46
C ARG A 264 21.17 22.48 4.82
N LEU A 265 20.16 22.55 3.98
CA LEU A 265 18.93 23.31 4.28
C LEU A 265 18.15 22.67 5.42
N VAL A 266 17.93 21.35 5.36
CA VAL A 266 17.28 20.59 6.45
C VAL A 266 17.97 20.88 7.78
N MET A 267 19.30 20.70 7.87
CA MET A 267 20.06 20.97 9.10
C MET A 267 19.89 22.41 9.60
N ARG A 268 19.92 23.41 8.71
CA ARG A 268 19.78 24.83 9.07
C ARG A 268 18.40 25.12 9.63
N PHE A 269 17.35 24.65 8.98
CA PHE A 269 15.97 24.90 9.41
C PHE A 269 15.60 24.09 10.64
N THR A 270 16.03 22.83 10.75
CA THR A 270 15.87 21.99 11.95
C THR A 270 16.54 22.63 13.16
N ARG A 271 17.76 23.18 13.00
CA ARG A 271 18.42 23.91 14.08
C ARG A 271 17.60 25.10 14.56
N ARG A 272 17.06 25.93 13.63
CA ARG A 272 16.21 27.08 13.99
C ARG A 272 14.95 26.63 14.69
N PHE A 273 14.28 25.61 14.18
CA PHE A 273 13.09 25.02 14.77
C PHE A 273 13.38 24.51 16.18
N ASN A 274 14.45 23.73 16.37
CA ASN A 274 14.82 23.20 17.67
C ASN A 274 15.14 24.31 18.70
N ILE A 275 15.83 25.37 18.29
CA ILE A 275 16.07 26.51 19.19
C ILE A 275 14.74 27.07 19.71
N VAL A 276 13.78 27.30 18.83
CA VAL A 276 12.47 27.85 19.22
C VAL A 276 11.70 26.88 20.11
N VAL A 277 11.58 25.60 19.71
CA VAL A 277 10.82 24.60 20.46
C VAL A 277 11.45 24.33 21.83
N ILE A 278 12.76 24.18 21.89
CA ILE A 278 13.46 23.95 23.16
C ILE A 278 13.33 25.19 24.08
N SER A 279 13.49 26.40 23.52
CA SER A 279 13.29 27.63 24.31
C SER A 279 11.87 27.73 24.87
N TYR A 280 10.86 27.45 24.04
CA TYR A 280 9.47 27.40 24.48
C TYR A 280 9.25 26.36 25.57
N SER A 281 9.80 25.14 25.42
CA SER A 281 9.69 24.09 26.44
C SER A 281 10.39 24.46 27.75
N GLN A 282 11.53 25.13 27.70
CA GLN A 282 12.20 25.62 28.93
C GLN A 282 11.41 26.72 29.63
N LEU A 283 10.81 27.63 28.85
CA LEU A 283 9.91 28.64 29.41
C LEU A 283 8.65 27.99 30.01
N ALA A 284 8.12 26.92 29.43
CA ALA A 284 6.97 26.19 29.95
C ALA A 284 7.20 25.61 31.36
N ILE A 285 8.44 25.31 31.72
CA ILE A 285 8.79 24.82 33.07
C ILE A 285 8.63 25.97 34.11
N VAL A 286 9.14 27.14 33.80
CA VAL A 286 9.24 28.25 34.77
C VAL A 286 8.00 29.11 34.76
N PHE A 287 7.35 29.28 33.63
CA PHE A 287 6.22 30.21 33.46
C PHE A 287 5.04 29.96 34.41
N PRO A 288 4.55 28.72 34.63
CA PRO A 288 3.46 28.46 35.57
C PRO A 288 3.87 28.77 37.03
N PHE A 289 5.15 28.62 37.39
CA PHE A 289 5.65 29.00 38.71
C PHE A 289 5.57 30.52 38.90
N ILE A 290 5.95 31.33 37.89
CA ILE A 290 5.84 32.77 37.93
C ILE A 290 4.38 33.18 38.05
N ALA A 291 3.49 32.58 37.26
CA ALA A 291 2.06 32.93 37.25
C ALA A 291 1.36 32.59 38.59
N ALA A 292 1.79 31.52 39.29
CA ALA A 292 1.23 31.12 40.57
C ALA A 292 1.93 31.75 41.80
N ALA A 293 3.12 32.35 41.62
CA ALA A 293 3.94 32.90 42.69
C ALA A 293 3.19 33.93 43.60
N PRO A 294 2.39 34.87 43.07
CA PRO A 294 1.70 35.85 43.94
C PRO A 294 0.83 35.17 45.00
N LYS A 295 0.13 34.09 44.66
CA LYS A 295 -0.71 33.36 45.63
C LYS A 295 0.10 32.53 46.63
N TYR A 296 1.23 32.00 46.23
CA TYR A 296 2.11 31.27 47.14
C TYR A 296 2.78 32.19 48.13
N PHE A 297 3.37 33.30 47.68
CA PHE A 297 4.04 34.25 48.57
C PHE A 297 3.07 35.06 49.45
N SER A 298 1.80 35.23 49.06
CA SER A 298 0.74 35.75 49.91
C SER A 298 0.23 34.72 50.93
N LYS A 299 0.80 33.50 50.97
CA LYS A 299 0.39 32.38 51.84
C LYS A 299 -1.06 31.92 51.62
N SER A 300 -1.66 32.27 50.47
CA SER A 300 -3.04 31.87 50.14
C SER A 300 -3.14 30.38 49.72
N ILE A 301 -2.03 29.78 49.31
CA ILE A 301 -1.93 28.36 48.92
C ILE A 301 -0.70 27.71 49.56
N SER A 302 -0.79 26.40 49.84
CA SER A 302 0.34 25.60 50.31
C SER A 302 1.33 25.28 49.17
N PHE A 303 2.52 24.80 49.53
CA PHE A 303 3.53 24.38 48.53
C PHE A 303 3.06 23.20 47.68
N GLY A 304 2.33 22.27 48.30
CA GLY A 304 1.75 21.13 47.54
C GLY A 304 0.70 21.60 46.52
N VAL A 305 -0.18 22.54 46.87
CA VAL A 305 -1.14 23.14 45.92
C VAL A 305 -0.41 23.91 44.81
N TYR A 306 0.69 24.62 45.14
CA TYR A 306 1.52 25.30 44.16
C TYR A 306 2.12 24.35 43.12
N GLN A 307 2.65 23.19 43.58
CA GLN A 307 3.18 22.15 42.71
C GLN A 307 2.08 21.45 41.88
N GLN A 308 0.95 21.12 42.51
CA GLN A 308 -0.22 20.56 41.85
C GLN A 308 -0.73 21.46 40.71
N LEU A 309 -0.80 22.77 40.96
CA LEU A 309 -1.27 23.75 40.00
C LEU A 309 -0.32 23.91 38.82
N THR A 310 1.01 23.93 39.06
CA THR A 310 2.01 24.02 38.00
C THR A 310 2.03 22.75 37.12
N SER A 311 1.86 21.58 37.72
CA SER A 311 1.73 20.30 37.00
C SER A 311 0.43 20.27 36.16
N ALA A 312 -0.70 20.72 36.72
CA ALA A 312 -1.97 20.78 35.98
C ALA A 312 -1.90 21.78 34.80
N PHE A 313 -1.21 22.91 34.98
CA PHE A 313 -0.96 23.87 33.90
C PHE A 313 -0.19 23.22 32.72
N GLY A 314 0.88 22.47 33.02
CA GLY A 314 1.64 21.74 32.01
C GLY A 314 0.75 20.80 31.20
N THR A 315 -0.05 19.98 31.89
CA THR A 315 -0.97 19.02 31.25
C THR A 315 -2.03 19.71 30.38
N VAL A 316 -2.59 20.84 30.81
CA VAL A 316 -3.55 21.62 30.01
C VAL A 316 -2.87 22.22 28.78
N SER A 317 -1.67 22.78 28.95
CA SER A 317 -0.87 23.37 27.86
C SER A 317 -0.51 22.31 26.79
N ASP A 318 -0.07 21.13 27.23
CA ASP A 318 0.27 20.02 26.34
C ASP A 318 -0.97 19.51 25.58
N SER A 319 -2.12 19.46 26.25
CA SER A 319 -3.38 19.04 25.65
C SER A 319 -3.86 20.03 24.57
N PHE A 320 -3.70 21.33 24.77
CA PHE A 320 -3.97 22.32 23.73
C PHE A 320 -3.00 22.22 22.55
N SER A 321 -1.75 21.91 22.82
CA SER A 321 -0.70 21.78 21.79
C SER A 321 -0.86 20.50 20.95
N TRP A 322 -1.64 19.51 21.42
CA TRP A 322 -1.82 18.22 20.75
C TRP A 322 -2.32 18.38 19.31
N PHE A 323 -3.30 19.23 19.06
CA PHE A 323 -3.88 19.44 17.73
C PHE A 323 -2.85 19.91 16.71
N ILE A 324 -1.93 20.77 17.14
CA ILE A 324 -0.89 21.32 16.26
C ILE A 324 0.21 20.32 16.04
N ASN A 325 0.60 19.60 17.10
CA ASN A 325 1.62 18.57 17.03
C ASN A 325 1.19 17.37 16.17
N ASN A 326 -0.11 17.13 15.98
CA ASN A 326 -0.64 16.05 15.16
C ASN A 326 -1.16 16.50 13.78
N TYR A 327 -0.95 17.77 13.40
CA TYR A 327 -1.41 18.30 12.11
C TYR A 327 -0.79 17.54 10.93
N ASP A 328 0.52 17.28 10.98
CA ASP A 328 1.25 16.55 9.93
C ASP A 328 0.73 15.11 9.82
N SER A 329 0.52 14.44 10.95
CA SER A 329 -0.06 13.09 10.98
C SER A 329 -1.48 13.04 10.40
N LEU A 330 -2.29 14.09 10.62
CA LEU A 330 -3.62 14.22 10.02
C LEU A 330 -3.53 14.45 8.51
N ALA A 331 -2.56 15.24 8.05
CA ALA A 331 -2.33 15.47 6.62
C ALA A 331 -1.86 14.20 5.91
N GLU A 332 -0.93 13.44 6.50
CA GLU A 332 -0.47 12.14 6.00
C GLU A 332 -1.62 11.11 5.96
N TRP A 333 -2.42 11.04 7.01
CA TRP A 333 -3.61 10.18 7.05
C TRP A 333 -4.57 10.52 5.91
N ARG A 334 -4.86 11.81 5.69
CA ARG A 334 -5.72 12.26 4.59
C ARG A 334 -5.15 11.90 3.23
N ALA A 335 -3.85 12.06 3.02
CA ALA A 335 -3.17 11.67 1.79
C ALA A 335 -3.28 10.16 1.54
N THR A 336 -3.05 9.34 2.58
CA THR A 336 -3.20 7.89 2.53
C THR A 336 -4.63 7.46 2.19
N VAL A 337 -5.63 8.09 2.83
CA VAL A 337 -7.05 7.86 2.52
C VAL A 337 -7.35 8.17 1.06
N ASN A 338 -6.87 9.31 0.53
CA ASN A 338 -7.12 9.69 -0.85
C ASN A 338 -6.49 8.69 -1.85
N ARG A 339 -5.24 8.25 -1.61
CA ARG A 339 -4.59 7.23 -2.45
C ARG A 339 -5.34 5.89 -2.44
N LEU A 340 -5.80 5.46 -1.27
CA LEU A 340 -6.56 4.21 -1.16
C LEU A 340 -7.96 4.31 -1.77
N ARG A 341 -8.59 5.49 -1.72
CA ARG A 341 -9.87 5.75 -2.42
C ARG A 341 -9.70 5.64 -3.94
N GLU A 342 -8.68 6.27 -4.47
CA GLU A 342 -8.35 6.20 -5.89
C GLU A 342 -8.03 4.77 -6.32
N PHE A 343 -7.20 4.08 -5.57
CA PHE A 343 -6.86 2.68 -5.83
C PHE A 343 -8.09 1.76 -5.79
N ASN A 344 -8.99 1.94 -4.81
CA ASN A 344 -10.23 1.18 -4.72
C ASN A 344 -11.15 1.44 -5.92
N ARG A 345 -11.27 2.72 -6.37
CA ARG A 345 -12.05 3.10 -7.55
C ARG A 345 -11.52 2.41 -8.81
N VAL A 346 -10.20 2.39 -8.97
CA VAL A 346 -9.53 1.76 -10.11
C VAL A 346 -9.71 0.23 -10.11
N MET A 347 -9.56 -0.43 -8.96
CA MET A 347 -9.77 -1.88 -8.85
C MET A 347 -11.17 -2.31 -9.29
N HIS A 348 -12.20 -1.54 -8.95
CA HIS A 348 -13.59 -1.85 -9.26
C HIS A 348 -14.05 -1.33 -10.63
N GLY A 349 -13.13 -0.92 -11.49
CA GLY A 349 -13.42 -0.54 -12.89
C GLY A 349 -14.23 0.75 -13.07
N GLN A 350 -14.40 1.57 -12.05
CA GLN A 350 -15.19 2.80 -12.11
C GLN A 350 -14.61 3.87 -13.07
N HIS A 351 -13.32 3.77 -13.43
CA HIS A 351 -12.70 4.63 -14.43
C HIS A 351 -13.07 4.29 -15.89
N LEU A 352 -13.51 3.06 -16.16
CA LEU A 352 -13.89 2.67 -17.52
C LEU A 352 -15.17 3.38 -18.00
N HIS A 353 -16.03 3.83 -17.08
CA HIS A 353 -17.23 4.59 -17.43
C HIS A 353 -16.94 6.07 -17.74
N GLU A 354 -15.93 6.70 -17.13
CA GLU A 354 -15.65 8.12 -17.34
C GLU A 354 -14.80 8.37 -18.60
N SER A 355 -13.87 7.48 -18.92
CA SER A 355 -13.05 7.60 -20.14
C SER A 355 -13.79 7.17 -21.42
N VAL A 356 -14.85 6.36 -21.31
CA VAL A 356 -15.71 5.97 -22.43
C VAL A 356 -16.78 7.03 -22.74
N VAL A 357 -17.10 7.91 -21.79
CA VAL A 357 -18.11 8.99 -21.98
C VAL A 357 -17.52 10.24 -22.66
N GLY A 358 -16.18 10.40 -22.69
CA GLY A 358 -15.52 11.57 -23.31
C GLY A 358 -14.99 11.38 -24.74
N GLY A 359 -14.99 10.18 -25.27
CA GLY A 359 -14.55 9.88 -26.65
C GLY A 359 -15.56 8.97 -27.34
N THR A 360 -15.93 9.31 -28.54
CA THR A 360 -16.81 8.54 -29.43
C THR A 360 -16.81 7.05 -29.17
N ALA A 361 -17.99 6.51 -28.81
CA ALA A 361 -18.20 5.10 -28.52
C ALA A 361 -17.76 4.20 -29.67
N HIS A 362 -16.51 3.77 -29.69
CA HIS A 362 -16.06 2.68 -30.54
C HIS A 362 -16.41 1.41 -29.77
N GLY A 363 -17.23 0.54 -30.36
CA GLY A 363 -17.70 -0.70 -29.77
C GLY A 363 -16.50 -1.53 -29.29
N GLY A 364 -16.52 -2.01 -28.04
CA GLY A 364 -15.47 -2.90 -27.52
C GLY A 364 -15.58 -4.30 -28.15
N ILE A 365 -14.49 -5.10 -28.04
CA ILE A 365 -14.52 -6.51 -28.43
C ILE A 365 -15.46 -7.25 -27.48
N ASN A 366 -16.51 -7.89 -28.05
CA ASN A 366 -17.47 -8.65 -27.27
C ASN A 366 -17.01 -10.11 -27.13
N VAL A 367 -16.88 -10.60 -25.91
CA VAL A 367 -16.51 -12.00 -25.64
C VAL A 367 -17.70 -12.71 -25.03
N HIS A 368 -18.15 -13.80 -25.66
CA HIS A 368 -19.30 -14.59 -25.22
C HIS A 368 -18.93 -16.06 -25.04
N MET A 369 -19.51 -16.69 -24.02
CA MET A 369 -19.43 -18.15 -23.86
C MET A 369 -20.57 -18.78 -24.66
N THR A 370 -20.26 -19.84 -25.43
CA THR A 370 -21.23 -20.56 -26.29
C THR A 370 -21.17 -22.06 -26.02
N ASP A 371 -22.24 -22.77 -26.39
CA ASP A 371 -22.30 -24.24 -26.28
C ASP A 371 -21.62 -24.97 -27.47
N THR A 372 -20.96 -24.22 -28.36
CA THR A 372 -20.18 -24.80 -29.46
C THR A 372 -18.88 -25.42 -28.96
N GLN A 373 -18.27 -26.29 -29.77
CA GLN A 373 -16.92 -26.83 -29.47
C GLN A 373 -15.80 -26.03 -30.14
N THR A 374 -16.17 -25.02 -30.93
CA THR A 374 -15.24 -24.20 -31.69
C THR A 374 -15.07 -22.82 -31.03
N LEU A 375 -13.87 -22.26 -31.14
CA LEU A 375 -13.64 -20.87 -30.80
C LEU A 375 -13.81 -20.06 -32.08
N ASP A 376 -14.85 -19.21 -32.11
CA ASP A 376 -15.23 -18.45 -33.28
C ASP A 376 -14.91 -16.96 -33.11
N VAL A 377 -14.25 -16.39 -34.09
CA VAL A 377 -13.91 -14.97 -34.14
C VAL A 377 -14.62 -14.35 -35.35
N LYS A 378 -15.40 -13.29 -35.12
CA LYS A 378 -16.21 -12.60 -36.14
C LYS A 378 -15.81 -11.14 -36.22
N ASP A 379 -15.39 -10.73 -37.41
CA ASP A 379 -15.09 -9.33 -37.80
C ASP A 379 -14.18 -8.60 -36.78
N LEU A 380 -13.12 -9.30 -36.35
CA LEU A 380 -12.22 -8.78 -35.32
C LEU A 380 -11.29 -7.72 -35.90
N TYR A 381 -11.38 -6.52 -35.33
CA TYR A 381 -10.56 -5.37 -35.61
C TYR A 381 -9.94 -4.85 -34.31
N LEU A 382 -8.61 -4.84 -34.24
CA LEU A 382 -7.88 -4.43 -33.04
C LEU A 382 -7.46 -2.98 -33.12
N MET A 383 -7.63 -2.26 -32.01
CA MET A 383 -7.23 -0.87 -31.84
C MET A 383 -6.26 -0.72 -30.66
N LEU A 384 -5.53 0.39 -30.65
CA LEU A 384 -4.79 0.85 -29.48
C LEU A 384 -5.74 1.51 -28.47
N PRO A 385 -5.33 1.69 -27.20
CA PRO A 385 -6.16 2.35 -26.18
C PRO A 385 -6.57 3.80 -26.54
N ASP A 386 -5.81 4.46 -27.41
CA ASP A 386 -6.09 5.79 -27.93
C ASP A 386 -7.04 5.81 -29.16
N GLY A 387 -7.55 4.62 -29.55
CA GLY A 387 -8.47 4.46 -30.68
C GLY A 387 -7.76 4.34 -32.04
N GLN A 388 -6.43 4.40 -32.10
CA GLN A 388 -5.71 4.20 -33.35
C GLN A 388 -5.84 2.77 -33.88
N PRO A 389 -6.04 2.57 -35.19
CA PRO A 389 -6.08 1.27 -35.83
C PRO A 389 -4.77 0.49 -35.63
N MET A 390 -4.87 -0.79 -35.25
CA MET A 390 -3.70 -1.67 -35.07
C MET A 390 -3.66 -2.82 -36.06
N ALA A 391 -4.70 -3.64 -36.09
CA ALA A 391 -4.76 -4.82 -36.94
C ALA A 391 -6.17 -5.13 -37.43
N ASN A 392 -6.26 -5.57 -38.68
CA ASN A 392 -7.45 -6.20 -39.21
C ASN A 392 -7.23 -7.72 -39.25
N VAL A 393 -7.97 -8.44 -38.41
CA VAL A 393 -7.85 -9.91 -38.27
C VAL A 393 -8.95 -10.63 -39.05
N GLY A 394 -10.12 -10.00 -39.17
CA GLY A 394 -11.30 -10.56 -39.86
C GLY A 394 -11.98 -11.67 -39.05
N SER A 395 -12.55 -12.64 -39.77
CA SER A 395 -13.33 -13.75 -39.19
C SER A 395 -12.61 -15.09 -39.40
N PHE A 396 -12.54 -15.93 -38.38
CA PHE A 396 -11.96 -17.28 -38.44
C PHE A 396 -12.50 -18.17 -37.31
N THR A 397 -12.41 -19.49 -37.51
CA THR A 397 -12.90 -20.49 -36.55
C THR A 397 -11.79 -21.47 -36.21
N ILE A 398 -11.48 -21.62 -34.91
CA ILE A 398 -10.53 -22.60 -34.40
C ILE A 398 -11.30 -23.82 -33.92
N ALA A 399 -11.24 -24.91 -34.69
CA ALA A 399 -11.84 -26.19 -34.32
C ALA A 399 -10.93 -27.00 -33.40
N PRO A 400 -11.45 -27.91 -32.55
CA PRO A 400 -10.64 -28.88 -31.83
C PRO A 400 -9.67 -29.62 -32.77
N LYS A 401 -8.48 -29.96 -32.25
CA LYS A 401 -7.39 -30.68 -33.01
C LYS A 401 -6.75 -29.88 -34.14
N SER A 402 -7.22 -28.68 -34.48
CA SER A 402 -6.62 -27.87 -35.53
C SER A 402 -5.26 -27.29 -35.13
N ARG A 403 -4.40 -27.03 -36.12
CA ARG A 403 -3.05 -26.48 -35.94
C ARG A 403 -2.90 -25.21 -36.74
N TRP A 404 -2.92 -24.07 -36.02
CA TRP A 404 -2.89 -22.74 -36.62
C TRP A 404 -1.54 -22.04 -36.46
N LEU A 405 -1.00 -21.54 -37.56
CA LEU A 405 0.17 -20.67 -37.57
C LEU A 405 -0.26 -19.22 -37.82
N VAL A 406 -0.05 -18.34 -36.85
CA VAL A 406 -0.33 -16.91 -36.97
C VAL A 406 0.91 -16.18 -37.47
N ARG A 407 0.79 -15.52 -38.61
CA ARG A 407 1.85 -14.78 -39.30
C ARG A 407 1.52 -13.31 -39.51
N GLY A 408 2.51 -12.52 -39.82
CA GLY A 408 2.38 -11.11 -40.13
C GLY A 408 3.66 -10.34 -39.79
N PRO A 409 3.78 -9.09 -40.24
CA PRO A 409 4.94 -8.24 -39.95
C PRO A 409 5.16 -8.04 -38.44
N SER A 410 6.38 -7.65 -38.06
CA SER A 410 6.62 -7.24 -36.68
C SER A 410 5.77 -6.01 -36.33
N GLY A 411 5.16 -6.02 -35.15
CA GLY A 411 4.25 -4.94 -34.73
C GLY A 411 2.87 -4.96 -35.40
N ALA A 412 2.50 -6.03 -36.13
CA ALA A 412 1.16 -6.15 -36.75
C ALA A 412 0.04 -6.52 -35.76
N GLY A 413 0.31 -6.65 -34.46
CA GLY A 413 -0.72 -6.96 -33.47
C GLY A 413 -0.93 -8.44 -33.16
N LYS A 414 -0.02 -9.36 -33.57
CA LYS A 414 -0.13 -10.81 -33.33
C LYS A 414 -0.28 -11.18 -31.84
N SER A 415 0.60 -10.66 -30.99
CA SER A 415 0.49 -10.85 -29.52
C SER A 415 -0.74 -10.17 -28.93
N THR A 416 -1.19 -9.07 -29.55
CA THR A 416 -2.42 -8.37 -29.15
C THR A 416 -3.66 -9.20 -29.50
N LEU A 417 -3.64 -9.91 -30.63
CA LEU A 417 -4.67 -10.91 -30.96
C LEU A 417 -4.79 -11.97 -29.87
N LEU A 418 -3.66 -12.56 -29.42
CA LEU A 418 -3.70 -13.54 -28.34
C LEU A 418 -4.24 -12.95 -27.03
N ARG A 419 -3.90 -11.69 -26.73
CA ARG A 419 -4.47 -10.97 -25.56
C ARG A 419 -5.98 -10.72 -25.71
N ALA A 420 -6.46 -10.45 -26.92
CA ALA A 420 -7.90 -10.29 -27.18
C ALA A 420 -8.64 -11.62 -26.99
N LEU A 421 -8.08 -12.73 -27.53
CA LEU A 421 -8.61 -14.09 -27.30
C LEU A 421 -8.61 -14.51 -25.82
N ALA A 422 -7.64 -14.00 -25.03
CA ALA A 422 -7.58 -14.17 -23.58
C ALA A 422 -8.48 -13.20 -22.79
N SER A 423 -9.31 -12.38 -23.46
CA SER A 423 -10.14 -11.32 -22.86
C SER A 423 -9.34 -10.23 -22.09
N LEU A 424 -8.05 -10.11 -22.41
CA LEU A 424 -7.15 -9.13 -21.78
C LEU A 424 -7.05 -7.82 -22.56
N TRP A 425 -7.53 -7.77 -23.82
CA TRP A 425 -7.48 -6.63 -24.70
C TRP A 425 -8.89 -6.25 -25.20
N PRO A 426 -9.55 -5.26 -24.60
CA PRO A 426 -10.92 -4.89 -24.96
C PRO A 426 -11.01 -3.87 -26.09
N PHE A 427 -9.87 -3.30 -26.55
CA PHE A 427 -9.85 -2.19 -27.52
C PHE A 427 -9.96 -2.72 -28.94
N GLY A 428 -11.08 -2.42 -29.61
CA GLY A 428 -11.37 -2.86 -30.96
C GLY A 428 -12.85 -3.10 -31.19
N GLU A 429 -13.15 -3.78 -32.28
CA GLU A 429 -14.51 -4.17 -32.69
C GLU A 429 -14.52 -5.67 -33.03
N GLY A 430 -15.69 -6.29 -32.94
CA GLY A 430 -15.89 -7.69 -33.29
C GLY A 430 -16.37 -8.54 -32.12
N THR A 431 -16.56 -9.83 -32.39
CA THR A 431 -17.07 -10.79 -31.42
C THR A 431 -16.16 -12.03 -31.34
N ILE A 432 -15.88 -12.47 -30.14
CA ILE A 432 -15.15 -13.69 -29.84
C ILE A 432 -16.08 -14.63 -29.07
N GLU A 433 -16.40 -15.77 -29.66
CA GLU A 433 -17.22 -16.82 -29.05
C GLU A 433 -16.32 -17.96 -28.56
N VAL A 434 -16.34 -18.21 -27.26
CA VAL A 434 -15.48 -19.20 -26.59
C VAL A 434 -16.35 -20.36 -26.11
N PRO A 435 -15.95 -21.63 -26.33
CA PRO A 435 -16.70 -22.78 -25.81
C PRO A 435 -16.85 -22.72 -24.28
N ALA A 436 -18.05 -22.89 -23.78
CA ALA A 436 -18.31 -22.91 -22.35
C ALA A 436 -17.58 -24.08 -21.66
N GLY A 437 -16.78 -23.78 -20.63
CA GLY A 437 -16.00 -24.77 -19.89
C GLY A 437 -14.70 -25.21 -20.57
N ALA A 438 -14.36 -24.71 -21.75
CA ALA A 438 -13.10 -25.03 -22.41
C ALA A 438 -11.89 -24.47 -21.64
N LYS A 439 -10.85 -25.28 -21.55
CA LYS A 439 -9.59 -24.91 -20.91
C LYS A 439 -8.65 -24.26 -21.91
N LEU A 440 -8.51 -22.96 -21.84
CA LEU A 440 -7.56 -22.20 -22.66
C LEU A 440 -6.26 -22.01 -21.88
N LEU A 441 -5.11 -22.21 -22.55
CA LEU A 441 -3.79 -21.95 -21.99
C LEU A 441 -2.99 -21.06 -22.94
N PHE A 442 -2.51 -19.94 -22.41
CA PHE A 442 -1.67 -19.01 -23.14
C PHE A 442 -0.24 -19.06 -22.61
N ILE A 443 0.72 -19.36 -23.47
CA ILE A 443 2.15 -19.33 -23.15
C ILE A 443 2.76 -18.12 -23.84
N PRO A 444 3.14 -17.09 -23.06
CA PRO A 444 3.74 -15.87 -23.60
C PRO A 444 5.20 -16.11 -23.99
N GLN A 445 5.78 -15.19 -24.74
CA GLN A 445 7.20 -15.22 -25.17
C GLN A 445 8.17 -15.34 -23.98
N ARG A 446 7.89 -14.63 -22.88
CA ARG A 446 8.59 -14.79 -21.59
C ARG A 446 7.64 -15.46 -20.61
N SER A 447 7.99 -16.67 -20.22
CA SER A 447 7.16 -17.45 -19.30
C SER A 447 7.40 -17.03 -17.85
N TYR A 448 6.34 -16.75 -17.13
CA TYR A 448 6.40 -16.53 -15.70
C TYR A 448 6.69 -17.84 -14.95
N LEU A 449 7.69 -17.80 -14.09
CA LEU A 449 8.07 -18.89 -13.19
C LEU A 449 8.01 -18.38 -11.74
N PRO A 450 7.05 -18.86 -10.94
CA PRO A 450 6.96 -18.46 -9.54
C PRO A 450 8.21 -18.87 -8.75
N ILE A 451 8.53 -18.08 -7.72
CA ILE A 451 9.58 -18.42 -6.76
C ILE A 451 9.07 -19.58 -5.90
N GLY A 452 9.87 -20.61 -5.74
CA GLY A 452 9.51 -21.80 -4.98
C GLY A 452 10.10 -23.07 -5.55
N THR A 453 9.40 -24.20 -5.39
CA THR A 453 9.84 -25.48 -5.91
C THR A 453 9.74 -25.51 -7.45
N LEU A 454 10.56 -26.35 -8.09
CA LEU A 454 10.44 -26.55 -9.53
C LEU A 454 9.06 -27.14 -9.89
N LYS A 455 8.51 -27.97 -9.02
CA LYS A 455 7.15 -28.51 -9.18
C LYS A 455 6.11 -27.41 -9.19
N ALA A 456 6.18 -26.42 -8.28
CA ALA A 456 5.29 -25.25 -8.29
C ALA A 456 5.39 -24.46 -9.60
N ALA A 457 6.62 -24.23 -10.08
CA ALA A 457 6.85 -23.52 -11.33
C ALA A 457 6.29 -24.29 -12.54
N LEU A 458 6.36 -25.61 -12.52
CA LEU A 458 5.86 -26.47 -13.58
C LEU A 458 4.32 -26.61 -13.56
N CYS A 459 3.73 -26.76 -12.36
CA CYS A 459 2.29 -26.99 -12.20
C CYS A 459 1.45 -25.71 -12.36
N TYR A 460 2.06 -24.51 -12.26
CA TYR A 460 1.38 -23.23 -12.38
C TYR A 460 0.45 -23.16 -13.63
N PRO A 461 -0.80 -22.62 -13.54
CA PRO A 461 -1.41 -21.97 -12.38
C PRO A 461 -2.08 -22.92 -11.36
N SER A 462 -2.02 -24.23 -11.57
CA SER A 462 -2.58 -25.22 -10.64
C SER A 462 -1.66 -25.39 -9.43
N ASP A 463 -2.24 -25.88 -8.31
CA ASP A 463 -1.48 -26.25 -7.12
C ASP A 463 -0.54 -27.44 -7.39
N GLU A 464 0.58 -27.54 -6.67
CA GLU A 464 1.54 -28.64 -6.78
C GLU A 464 0.90 -30.03 -6.54
N SER A 465 -0.12 -30.09 -5.70
CA SER A 465 -0.86 -31.32 -5.37
C SER A 465 -1.75 -31.83 -6.51
N ALA A 466 -1.99 -31.02 -7.53
CA ALA A 466 -2.84 -31.38 -8.67
C ALA A 466 -2.18 -32.46 -9.58
N PHE A 467 -0.84 -32.61 -9.50
CA PHE A 467 -0.09 -33.53 -10.34
C PHE A 467 0.89 -34.35 -9.51
N THR A 468 1.07 -35.63 -9.92
CA THR A 468 2.06 -36.50 -9.29
C THR A 468 3.49 -36.17 -9.76
N ASP A 469 4.49 -36.57 -8.98
CA ASP A 469 5.90 -36.35 -9.34
C ASP A 469 6.30 -37.11 -10.61
N GLU A 470 5.70 -38.26 -10.83
CA GLU A 470 5.89 -39.04 -12.03
C GLU A 470 5.38 -38.31 -13.28
N ALA A 471 4.17 -37.73 -13.21
CA ALA A 471 3.60 -36.96 -14.32
C ALA A 471 4.45 -35.71 -14.62
N CYS A 472 4.95 -35.04 -13.57
CA CYS A 472 5.87 -33.91 -13.71
C CYS A 472 7.19 -34.31 -14.38
N SER A 473 7.78 -35.44 -13.95
CA SER A 473 9.03 -35.97 -14.52
C SER A 473 8.87 -36.39 -15.97
N GLU A 474 7.74 -37.04 -16.32
CA GLU A 474 7.41 -37.40 -17.69
C GLU A 474 7.25 -36.16 -18.59
N ALA A 475 6.57 -35.11 -18.12
CA ALA A 475 6.38 -33.88 -18.87
C ALA A 475 7.71 -33.16 -19.13
N LEU A 476 8.59 -33.09 -18.12
CA LEU A 476 9.93 -32.53 -18.26
C LEU A 476 10.77 -33.32 -19.26
N THR A 477 10.75 -34.65 -19.16
CA THR A 477 11.49 -35.54 -20.06
C THR A 477 10.99 -35.41 -21.50
N ALA A 478 9.66 -35.36 -21.72
CA ALA A 478 9.07 -35.17 -23.04
C ALA A 478 9.50 -33.83 -23.68
N CYS A 479 9.77 -32.81 -22.84
CA CYS A 479 10.25 -31.51 -23.28
C CYS A 479 11.78 -31.35 -23.20
N ARG A 480 12.53 -32.45 -23.27
CA ARG A 480 14.01 -32.49 -23.24
C ARG A 480 14.64 -31.83 -22.01
N LEU A 481 14.04 -32.03 -20.84
CA LEU A 481 14.56 -31.57 -19.52
C LEU A 481 14.70 -32.76 -18.54
N PRO A 482 15.29 -33.90 -18.91
CA PRO A 482 15.40 -35.07 -18.02
C PRO A 482 16.24 -34.78 -16.77
N ASP A 483 17.25 -33.91 -16.85
CA ASP A 483 18.13 -33.54 -15.73
C ASP A 483 17.38 -32.80 -14.59
N PHE A 484 16.24 -32.24 -14.90
CA PHE A 484 15.40 -31.53 -13.92
C PHE A 484 14.36 -32.42 -13.27
N ALA A 485 14.12 -33.63 -13.79
CA ALA A 485 13.13 -34.57 -13.24
C ALA A 485 13.41 -34.95 -11.78
N GLY A 486 14.68 -35.02 -11.38
CA GLY A 486 15.10 -35.31 -10.00
C GLY A 486 15.12 -34.09 -9.07
N ARG A 487 14.79 -32.88 -9.58
CA ARG A 487 14.91 -31.58 -8.84
C ARG A 487 13.57 -30.94 -8.52
N LEU A 488 12.46 -31.68 -8.60
CA LEU A 488 11.10 -31.16 -8.43
C LEU A 488 10.88 -30.45 -7.10
N THR A 489 11.48 -30.95 -6.02
CA THR A 489 11.37 -30.39 -4.66
C THR A 489 12.37 -29.28 -4.36
N GLU A 490 13.30 -29.01 -5.27
CA GLU A 490 14.31 -27.96 -5.11
C GLU A 490 13.64 -26.58 -5.23
N SER A 491 13.90 -25.69 -4.26
CA SER A 491 13.38 -24.33 -4.23
C SER A 491 14.44 -23.34 -4.69
N ALA A 492 14.11 -22.56 -5.71
CA ALA A 492 15.01 -21.57 -6.29
C ALA A 492 14.27 -20.42 -6.98
N HIS A 493 15.04 -19.40 -7.41
CA HIS A 493 14.57 -18.39 -8.37
C HIS A 493 14.74 -18.94 -9.79
N TRP A 494 13.81 -19.79 -10.22
CA TRP A 494 13.93 -20.54 -11.49
C TRP A 494 14.06 -19.63 -12.72
N GLU A 495 13.44 -18.46 -12.72
CA GLU A 495 13.60 -17.48 -13.80
C GLU A 495 15.05 -17.01 -13.99
N ARG A 496 15.86 -17.00 -12.91
CA ARG A 496 17.29 -16.63 -12.97
C ARG A 496 18.22 -17.81 -13.12
N THR A 497 17.76 -18.99 -12.70
CA THR A 497 18.56 -20.22 -12.70
C THR A 497 18.55 -20.89 -14.07
N LEU A 498 17.39 -20.85 -14.76
CA LEU A 498 17.20 -21.47 -16.06
C LEU A 498 17.59 -20.51 -17.19
N SER A 499 18.28 -21.03 -18.19
CA SER A 499 18.48 -20.32 -19.45
C SER A 499 17.13 -20.00 -20.13
N PRO A 500 17.03 -19.00 -21.02
CA PRO A 500 15.80 -18.69 -21.73
C PRO A 500 15.19 -19.88 -22.48
N GLY A 501 16.03 -20.73 -23.08
CA GLY A 501 15.57 -21.95 -23.75
C GLY A 501 15.01 -23.00 -22.79
N GLU A 502 15.60 -23.17 -21.59
CA GLU A 502 15.06 -24.06 -20.55
C GLU A 502 13.74 -23.54 -20.01
N GLN A 503 13.60 -22.22 -19.81
CA GLN A 503 12.33 -21.61 -19.40
C GLN A 503 11.21 -21.88 -20.40
N GLN A 504 11.48 -21.76 -21.71
CA GLN A 504 10.52 -22.10 -22.76
C GLN A 504 10.17 -23.61 -22.78
N ARG A 505 11.13 -24.49 -22.52
CA ARG A 505 10.86 -25.93 -22.40
C ARG A 505 10.04 -26.27 -21.15
N VAL A 506 10.27 -25.61 -20.02
CA VAL A 506 9.42 -25.76 -18.83
C VAL A 506 7.99 -25.27 -19.12
N ALA A 507 7.82 -24.19 -19.88
CA ALA A 507 6.49 -23.72 -20.28
C ALA A 507 5.76 -24.72 -21.21
N ALA A 508 6.49 -25.36 -22.13
CA ALA A 508 5.94 -26.43 -22.95
C ALA A 508 5.56 -27.68 -22.11
N ALA A 509 6.39 -28.06 -21.13
CA ALA A 509 6.07 -29.14 -20.19
C ALA A 509 4.83 -28.82 -19.34
N ARG A 510 4.63 -27.52 -18.96
CA ARG A 510 3.41 -27.04 -18.33
C ARG A 510 2.17 -27.30 -19.20
N ALA A 511 2.25 -27.01 -20.51
CA ALA A 511 1.14 -27.29 -21.42
C ALA A 511 0.81 -28.78 -21.48
N VAL A 512 1.84 -29.66 -21.51
CA VAL A 512 1.67 -31.13 -21.50
C VAL A 512 0.95 -31.59 -20.21
N LEU A 513 1.27 -31.01 -19.05
CA LEU A 513 0.62 -31.35 -17.78
C LEU A 513 -0.82 -30.83 -17.71
N GLN A 514 -1.03 -29.57 -18.09
CA GLN A 514 -2.32 -28.92 -17.97
C GLN A 514 -3.38 -29.45 -18.94
N LYS A 515 -2.98 -30.08 -20.06
CA LYS A 515 -3.84 -30.65 -21.09
C LYS A 515 -4.98 -29.69 -21.48
N PRO A 516 -4.70 -28.52 -22.05
CA PRO A 516 -5.72 -27.57 -22.46
C PRO A 516 -6.48 -28.03 -23.68
N ASP A 517 -7.72 -27.54 -23.86
CA ASP A 517 -8.48 -27.75 -25.11
C ASP A 517 -7.95 -26.84 -26.22
N PHE A 518 -7.52 -25.63 -25.85
CA PHE A 518 -6.90 -24.64 -26.75
C PHE A 518 -5.58 -24.16 -26.16
N LEU A 519 -4.48 -24.36 -26.89
CA LEU A 519 -3.14 -23.94 -26.53
C LEU A 519 -2.69 -22.80 -27.43
N PHE A 520 -2.37 -21.66 -26.86
CA PHE A 520 -1.86 -20.48 -27.58
C PHE A 520 -0.39 -20.25 -27.22
N LEU A 521 0.48 -20.15 -28.24
CA LEU A 521 1.92 -19.99 -28.09
C LEU A 521 2.35 -18.68 -28.75
N ASP A 522 2.81 -17.70 -27.94
CA ASP A 522 3.32 -16.42 -28.43
C ASP A 522 4.85 -16.44 -28.47
N GLU A 523 5.41 -16.79 -29.65
CA GLU A 523 6.86 -16.95 -29.86
C GLU A 523 7.55 -17.81 -28.77
N ALA A 524 6.82 -18.79 -28.23
CA ALA A 524 7.21 -19.56 -27.05
C ALA A 524 8.39 -20.51 -27.28
N THR A 525 8.93 -20.56 -28.49
CA THR A 525 10.12 -21.38 -28.89
C THR A 525 11.22 -20.53 -29.51
N SER A 526 11.11 -19.18 -29.43
CA SER A 526 12.05 -18.25 -30.08
C SER A 526 13.49 -18.37 -29.59
N ALA A 527 13.70 -18.78 -28.33
CA ALA A 527 15.02 -18.97 -27.70
C ALA A 527 15.59 -20.41 -27.92
N LEU A 528 14.86 -21.28 -28.61
CA LEU A 528 15.30 -22.63 -28.90
C LEU A 528 16.07 -22.70 -30.22
N ASP A 529 17.03 -23.63 -30.31
CA ASP A 529 17.60 -24.05 -31.57
C ASP A 529 16.56 -24.87 -32.38
N PRO A 530 16.76 -25.09 -33.72
CA PRO A 530 15.80 -25.77 -34.57
C PRO A 530 15.49 -27.22 -34.14
N ASP A 531 16.48 -27.94 -33.58
CA ASP A 531 16.30 -29.34 -33.15
C ASP A 531 15.44 -29.42 -31.88
N ASN A 532 15.67 -28.54 -30.92
CA ASN A 532 14.85 -28.44 -29.71
C ASN A 532 13.44 -27.94 -30.05
N GLU A 533 13.30 -26.94 -30.94
CA GLU A 533 12.00 -26.45 -31.40
C GLU A 533 11.17 -27.58 -32.03
N THR A 534 11.78 -28.37 -32.98
CA THR A 534 11.16 -29.53 -33.62
C THR A 534 10.72 -30.57 -32.58
N ALA A 535 11.58 -30.88 -31.61
CA ALA A 535 11.25 -31.83 -30.56
C ALA A 535 10.10 -31.38 -29.68
N ILE A 536 10.02 -30.09 -29.30
CA ILE A 536 8.92 -29.54 -28.50
C ILE A 536 7.59 -29.62 -29.25
N TYR A 537 7.54 -29.23 -30.54
CA TYR A 537 6.29 -29.32 -31.31
C TYR A 537 5.89 -30.81 -31.55
N THR A 538 6.85 -31.71 -31.75
CA THR A 538 6.59 -33.15 -31.81
C THR A 538 5.99 -33.65 -30.49
N ALA A 539 6.56 -33.27 -29.35
CA ALA A 539 6.05 -33.65 -28.04
C ALA A 539 4.64 -33.08 -27.78
N LEU A 540 4.40 -31.80 -28.09
CA LEU A 540 3.08 -31.16 -27.93
C LEU A 540 2.03 -31.89 -28.79
N ASN A 541 2.32 -32.15 -30.07
CA ASN A 541 1.39 -32.85 -30.95
C ASN A 541 1.11 -34.32 -30.50
N ALA A 542 2.12 -35.01 -29.98
CA ALA A 542 1.96 -36.38 -29.47
C ALA A 542 1.20 -36.45 -28.14
N ARG A 543 1.43 -35.47 -27.23
CA ARG A 543 0.85 -35.48 -25.88
C ARG A 543 -0.48 -34.72 -25.79
N LEU A 544 -0.80 -33.86 -26.78
CA LEU A 544 -2.02 -33.04 -26.86
C LEU A 544 -2.74 -33.27 -28.20
N PRO A 545 -3.13 -34.52 -28.52
CA PRO A 545 -3.71 -34.85 -29.85
C PRO A 545 -5.09 -34.23 -30.05
N ASP A 546 -5.82 -33.95 -28.96
CA ASP A 546 -7.19 -33.42 -28.99
C ASP A 546 -7.23 -31.89 -28.87
N ALA A 547 -6.16 -31.25 -28.40
CA ALA A 547 -6.08 -29.80 -28.26
C ALA A 547 -5.96 -29.09 -29.63
N ALA A 548 -6.55 -27.94 -29.77
CA ALA A 548 -6.18 -27.00 -30.82
C ALA A 548 -4.91 -26.23 -30.43
N ILE A 549 -3.93 -26.13 -31.35
CA ILE A 549 -2.68 -25.42 -31.10
C ILE A 549 -2.59 -24.23 -32.04
N VAL A 550 -2.44 -23.04 -31.49
CA VAL A 550 -2.29 -21.77 -32.23
C VAL A 550 -0.94 -21.17 -31.89
N SER A 551 -0.05 -21.06 -32.85
CA SER A 551 1.31 -20.56 -32.65
C SER A 551 1.55 -19.27 -33.40
N VAL A 552 2.02 -18.26 -32.71
CA VAL A 552 2.63 -17.07 -33.32
C VAL A 552 4.11 -17.37 -33.52
N ALA A 553 4.57 -17.45 -34.77
CA ALA A 553 5.96 -17.73 -35.05
C ALA A 553 6.43 -17.16 -36.38
N HIS A 554 7.76 -16.94 -36.49
CA HIS A 554 8.39 -16.39 -37.70
C HIS A 554 9.19 -17.43 -38.51
N ARG A 555 9.54 -18.54 -37.88
CA ARG A 555 10.39 -19.57 -38.51
C ARG A 555 9.60 -20.44 -39.48
N LYS A 556 10.16 -20.69 -40.65
CA LYS A 556 9.56 -21.56 -41.68
C LYS A 556 9.49 -23.04 -41.27
N THR A 557 10.38 -23.49 -40.38
CA THR A 557 10.43 -24.84 -39.84
C THR A 557 9.12 -25.26 -39.20
N LEU A 558 8.34 -24.33 -38.67
CA LEU A 558 7.07 -24.59 -37.99
C LEU A 558 5.89 -24.80 -38.93
N GLU A 559 6.04 -24.51 -40.24
CA GLU A 559 4.98 -24.78 -41.23
C GLU A 559 4.62 -26.29 -41.28
N ALA A 560 5.60 -27.15 -41.05
CA ALA A 560 5.38 -28.62 -41.06
C ALA A 560 4.49 -29.11 -39.89
N PHE A 561 4.30 -28.32 -38.85
CA PHE A 561 3.52 -28.70 -37.67
C PHE A 561 2.12 -28.05 -37.64
N HIS A 562 1.79 -27.24 -38.64
CA HIS A 562 0.54 -26.51 -38.73
C HIS A 562 -0.12 -26.73 -40.09
N ASP A 563 -1.42 -26.94 -40.08
CA ASP A 563 -2.24 -27.19 -41.26
C ASP A 563 -3.00 -25.95 -41.75
N GLN A 564 -3.09 -24.90 -40.91
CA GLN A 564 -3.76 -23.66 -41.25
C GLN A 564 -2.87 -22.46 -40.94
N THR A 565 -3.06 -21.37 -41.70
CA THR A 565 -2.31 -20.11 -41.49
C THR A 565 -3.27 -18.93 -41.42
N LEU A 566 -3.15 -18.16 -40.34
CA LEU A 566 -3.82 -16.86 -40.21
C LEU A 566 -2.80 -15.76 -40.45
N TYR A 567 -3.08 -14.87 -41.39
CA TYR A 567 -2.22 -13.72 -41.66
C TYR A 567 -2.82 -12.45 -41.05
N VAL A 568 -2.10 -11.84 -40.08
CA VAL A 568 -2.51 -10.61 -39.42
C VAL A 568 -1.87 -9.43 -40.15
N GLU A 569 -2.72 -8.57 -40.72
CA GLU A 569 -2.30 -7.38 -41.45
C GLU A 569 -2.40 -6.15 -40.57
N ARG A 570 -1.49 -5.19 -40.80
CA ARG A 570 -1.65 -3.85 -40.20
C ARG A 570 -2.92 -3.21 -40.72
N ALA A 571 -3.72 -2.67 -39.82
CA ALA A 571 -4.85 -1.88 -40.23
C ALA A 571 -4.36 -0.58 -40.90
N VAL A 572 -4.91 -0.27 -42.07
CA VAL A 572 -4.79 1.05 -42.70
C VAL A 572 -5.94 1.91 -42.15
N GLU A 573 -5.70 3.19 -41.90
CA GLU A 573 -6.78 4.12 -41.52
C GLU A 573 -7.99 3.92 -42.45
N ARG A 574 -9.12 3.52 -41.86
CA ARG A 574 -10.39 3.58 -42.62
C ARG A 574 -10.69 5.06 -42.84
N GLU A 575 -10.66 5.54 -44.08
CA GLU A 575 -11.26 6.81 -44.43
C GLU A 575 -12.69 6.81 -43.85
N ALA A 576 -12.96 7.80 -42.99
CA ALA A 576 -14.30 7.97 -42.43
C ALA A 576 -15.29 8.17 -43.55
N ALA A 577 -16.17 7.17 -43.77
CA ALA A 577 -17.24 7.24 -44.75
C ALA A 577 -18.42 8.06 -44.19
#